data_a5dc5c434f198562e7ddbcfbd11cba27
#
_entry.id   a5dc5c434f198562e7ddbcfbd11cba27
#
_cell.length_a   1.000
_cell.length_b   1.000
_cell.length_c   1.000
_cell.angle_alpha   90.00
_cell.angle_beta   90.00
_cell.angle_gamma   90.00
#
_symmetry.space_group_name_H-M   'P 1'
#
loop_
_entity.id
_entity.type
_entity.pdbx_description
1 polymer ?
#
loop_
_entity_poly.entity_id
_entity_poly.type
_entity_poly.pdbx_seq_one_letter_code
_entity_poly.pdbx_strand_id
1 'polypeptide(L)'
;IDTQILIRKGNLTMFEKLKYFSTIFFGTFIIAVGVYFFMNPNHIVSGSISGLAVVLVNFVPLSLSATTLLLNIICIILAFLFVDKTFGTKIIFISVLLPALLFVFEILFPNPGSPTGNIALDVVGMIVVICYGQAVLFNANAASGGLDIIAKIMNKYLHMDLGKSIIIAGMVTVASSYFAYDLQTVIIGALSTYFSGLVLDYFIDEFTGKIRVCVISEHNDDFKRYV
;
A
#
# COMPACT_ATOMS: atom_id res chain seq x y z
N ILE A 1 4.71 17.64 12.88
CA ILE A 1 4.28 17.25 14.24
C ILE A 1 2.90 17.84 14.56
N ASP A 2 2.61 19.11 14.23
CA ASP A 2 1.34 19.74 14.59
C ASP A 2 0.10 19.20 13.85
N THR A 3 0.23 18.85 12.57
CA THR A 3 -0.89 18.35 11.76
C THR A 3 -1.42 17.00 12.26
N GLN A 4 -0.54 16.15 12.80
CA GLN A 4 -0.90 14.83 13.35
C GLN A 4 -1.71 14.93 14.64
N ILE A 5 -1.41 15.92 15.48
CA ILE A 5 -2.11 16.18 16.74
C ILE A 5 -3.50 16.76 16.48
N LEU A 6 -3.63 17.62 15.44
CA LEU A 6 -4.88 18.27 15.07
C LEU A 6 -5.90 17.28 14.44
N ILE A 7 -5.42 16.31 13.65
CA ILE A 7 -6.26 15.23 13.08
C ILE A 7 -6.92 14.40 14.20
N ARG A 8 -6.23 14.23 15.33
CA ARG A 8 -6.71 13.46 16.47
C ARG A 8 -7.82 14.20 17.27
N LYS A 9 -7.92 15.53 17.15
CA LYS A 9 -8.89 16.37 17.88
C LYS A 9 -10.16 16.74 17.10
N GLY A 10 -10.33 16.33 15.85
CA GLY A 10 -11.57 16.53 15.09
C GLY A 10 -11.86 17.96 14.60
N ASN A 11 -11.01 18.95 14.88
CA ASN A 11 -11.17 20.37 14.51
C ASN A 11 -10.19 20.79 13.42
N LEU A 12 -10.22 20.11 12.26
CA LEU A 12 -9.46 20.54 11.10
C LEU A 12 -10.10 21.77 10.45
N THR A 13 -9.32 22.80 10.17
CA THR A 13 -9.74 23.92 9.33
C THR A 13 -10.07 23.44 7.92
N MET A 14 -10.89 24.18 7.16
CA MET A 14 -11.28 23.82 5.80
C MET A 14 -10.05 23.65 4.89
N PHE A 15 -9.02 24.44 5.10
CA PHE A 15 -7.74 24.39 4.36
C PHE A 15 -6.94 23.10 4.69
N GLU A 16 -6.90 22.68 5.94
CA GLU A 16 -6.21 21.45 6.35
C GLU A 16 -6.92 20.20 5.80
N LYS A 17 -8.25 20.21 5.75
CA LYS A 17 -9.03 19.14 5.10
C LYS A 17 -8.71 19.06 3.61
N LEU A 18 -8.67 20.19 2.91
CA LEU A 18 -8.35 20.24 1.48
C LEU A 18 -6.92 19.70 1.23
N LYS A 19 -5.95 20.14 2.02
CA LYS A 19 -4.57 19.65 1.95
C LYS A 19 -4.49 18.13 2.17
N TYR A 20 -5.21 17.62 3.16
CA TYR A 20 -5.27 16.19 3.45
C TYR A 20 -5.84 15.38 2.28
N PHE A 21 -6.99 15.81 1.71
CA PHE A 21 -7.58 15.15 0.54
C PHE A 21 -6.68 15.22 -0.70
N SER A 22 -6.02 16.35 -0.93
CA SER A 22 -5.07 16.51 -2.02
C SER A 22 -3.88 15.55 -1.88
N THR A 23 -3.34 15.39 -0.67
CA THR A 23 -2.24 14.44 -0.40
C THR A 23 -2.66 13.00 -0.65
N ILE A 24 -3.86 12.60 -0.19
CA ILE A 24 -4.41 11.27 -0.46
C ILE A 24 -4.62 11.03 -1.95
N PHE A 25 -5.23 11.99 -2.63
CA PHE A 25 -5.45 11.89 -4.08
C PHE A 25 -4.14 11.71 -4.83
N PHE A 26 -3.14 12.54 -4.52
CA PHE A 26 -1.82 12.47 -5.17
C PHE A 26 -1.09 11.15 -4.89
N GLY A 27 -1.07 10.70 -3.63
CA GLY A 27 -0.48 9.40 -3.27
C GLY A 27 -1.17 8.24 -3.98
N THR A 28 -2.51 8.23 -4.01
CA THR A 28 -3.29 7.19 -4.71
C THR A 28 -3.10 7.25 -6.22
N PHE A 29 -2.99 8.43 -6.80
CA PHE A 29 -2.72 8.62 -8.22
C PHE A 29 -1.36 8.03 -8.62
N ILE A 30 -0.31 8.27 -7.83
CA ILE A 30 1.02 7.69 -8.06
C ILE A 30 0.96 6.15 -7.99
N ILE A 31 0.24 5.58 -7.00
CA ILE A 31 0.05 4.14 -6.91
C ILE A 31 -0.68 3.61 -8.15
N ALA A 32 -1.75 4.28 -8.58
CA ALA A 32 -2.50 3.87 -9.77
C ALA A 32 -1.63 3.87 -11.03
N VAL A 33 -0.75 4.85 -11.20
CA VAL A 33 0.25 4.90 -12.30
C VAL A 33 1.18 3.69 -12.22
N GLY A 34 1.73 3.39 -11.04
CA GLY A 34 2.60 2.22 -10.84
C GLY A 34 1.91 0.90 -11.17
N VAL A 35 0.66 0.74 -10.70
CA VAL A 35 -0.13 -0.47 -10.96
C VAL A 35 -0.51 -0.60 -12.44
N TYR A 36 -0.99 0.47 -13.04
CA TYR A 36 -1.53 0.40 -14.40
C TYR A 36 -0.45 0.27 -15.48
N PHE A 37 0.60 1.08 -15.39
CA PHE A 37 1.61 1.15 -16.45
C PHE A 37 2.78 0.18 -16.25
N PHE A 38 3.16 -0.17 -15.03
CA PHE A 38 4.31 -1.05 -14.77
C PHE A 38 3.90 -2.47 -14.39
N MET A 39 2.93 -2.62 -13.48
CA MET A 39 2.57 -3.92 -12.94
C MET A 39 1.69 -4.72 -13.90
N ASN A 40 0.62 -4.11 -14.43
CA ASN A 40 -0.38 -4.78 -15.25
C ASN A 40 0.17 -5.31 -16.59
N PRO A 41 0.91 -4.53 -17.42
CA PRO A 41 1.39 -5.00 -18.71
C PRO A 41 2.40 -6.14 -18.63
N ASN A 42 3.16 -6.19 -17.53
CA ASN A 42 4.20 -7.20 -17.31
C ASN A 42 3.71 -8.39 -16.46
N HIS A 43 2.42 -8.41 -16.09
CA HIS A 43 1.85 -9.41 -15.19
C HIS A 43 2.62 -9.56 -13.86
N ILE A 44 3.27 -8.48 -13.39
CA ILE A 44 4.04 -8.50 -12.16
C ILE A 44 3.06 -8.58 -10.99
N VAL A 45 3.17 -9.62 -10.18
CA VAL A 45 2.36 -9.80 -8.99
C VAL A 45 3.17 -9.37 -7.77
N SER A 46 2.94 -8.15 -7.31
CA SER A 46 3.50 -7.71 -6.04
C SER A 46 2.56 -8.06 -4.88
N GLY A 47 3.11 -8.06 -3.65
CA GLY A 47 2.36 -8.34 -2.43
C GLY A 47 1.36 -7.24 -2.06
N SER A 48 0.39 -6.99 -2.91
CA SER A 48 -0.65 -5.99 -2.75
C SER A 48 -2.01 -6.53 -3.22
N ILE A 49 -3.09 -5.83 -2.87
CA ILE A 49 -4.43 -6.20 -3.37
C ILE A 49 -4.51 -6.05 -4.89
N SER A 50 -3.82 -5.07 -5.46
CA SER A 50 -3.72 -4.91 -6.92
C SER A 50 -2.96 -6.07 -7.55
N GLY A 51 -1.93 -6.61 -6.87
CA GLY A 51 -1.24 -7.84 -7.28
C GLY A 51 -2.17 -9.04 -7.30
N LEU A 52 -3.01 -9.19 -6.27
CA LEU A 52 -4.03 -10.23 -6.25
C LEU A 52 -5.08 -10.04 -7.36
N ALA A 53 -5.45 -8.79 -7.67
CA ALA A 53 -6.36 -8.48 -8.77
C ALA A 53 -5.76 -8.89 -10.12
N VAL A 54 -4.47 -8.65 -10.37
CA VAL A 54 -3.76 -9.09 -11.58
C VAL A 54 -3.81 -10.61 -11.74
N VAL A 55 -3.71 -11.37 -10.65
CA VAL A 55 -3.88 -12.84 -10.69
C VAL A 55 -5.32 -13.20 -11.03
N LEU A 56 -6.30 -12.58 -10.37
CA LEU A 56 -7.71 -12.95 -10.49
C LEU A 56 -8.32 -12.61 -11.85
N VAL A 57 -7.85 -11.57 -12.53
CA VAL A 57 -8.29 -11.22 -13.89
C VAL A 57 -8.12 -12.37 -14.89
N ASN A 58 -7.18 -13.30 -14.65
CA ASN A 58 -7.02 -14.49 -15.50
C ASN A 58 -8.13 -15.54 -15.30
N PHE A 59 -8.83 -15.52 -14.18
CA PHE A 59 -9.87 -16.50 -13.83
C PHE A 59 -11.29 -15.94 -13.95
N VAL A 60 -11.43 -14.62 -13.87
CA VAL A 60 -12.72 -13.94 -13.87
C VAL A 60 -12.76 -12.95 -15.04
N PRO A 61 -13.82 -12.93 -15.85
CA PRO A 61 -13.94 -12.02 -17.01
C PRO A 61 -14.31 -10.60 -16.55
N LEU A 62 -13.49 -10.02 -15.69
CA LEU A 62 -13.61 -8.66 -15.16
C LEU A 62 -12.37 -7.85 -15.49
N SER A 63 -12.53 -6.52 -15.60
CA SER A 63 -11.38 -5.62 -15.76
C SER A 63 -10.56 -5.55 -14.46
N LEU A 64 -9.32 -5.06 -14.56
CA LEU A 64 -8.45 -4.87 -13.41
C LEU A 64 -9.09 -3.94 -12.37
N SER A 65 -9.71 -2.87 -12.83
CA SER A 65 -10.42 -1.89 -11.97
C SER A 65 -11.58 -2.54 -11.22
N ALA A 66 -12.43 -3.30 -11.91
CA ALA A 66 -13.58 -3.98 -11.32
C ALA A 66 -13.14 -5.04 -10.30
N THR A 67 -12.12 -5.83 -10.62
CA THR A 67 -11.57 -6.85 -9.71
C THR A 67 -10.95 -6.20 -8.47
N THR A 68 -10.19 -5.12 -8.65
CA THR A 68 -9.59 -4.36 -7.54
C THR A 68 -10.68 -3.75 -6.64
N LEU A 69 -11.75 -3.21 -7.22
CA LEU A 69 -12.88 -2.67 -6.46
C LEU A 69 -13.57 -3.76 -5.62
N LEU A 70 -13.83 -4.92 -6.21
CA LEU A 70 -14.47 -6.04 -5.52
C LEU A 70 -13.64 -6.53 -4.33
N LEU A 71 -12.34 -6.70 -4.52
CA LEU A 71 -11.41 -7.08 -3.46
C LEU A 71 -11.33 -6.02 -2.36
N ASN A 72 -11.30 -4.74 -2.72
CA ASN A 72 -11.31 -3.66 -1.75
C ASN A 72 -12.61 -3.62 -0.93
N ILE A 73 -13.77 -3.89 -1.53
CA ILE A 73 -15.04 -4.01 -0.79
C ILE A 73 -14.95 -5.12 0.25
N ILE A 74 -14.42 -6.29 -0.11
CA ILE A 74 -14.21 -7.40 0.83
C ILE A 74 -13.29 -6.96 1.97
N CYS A 75 -12.17 -6.30 1.65
CA CYS A 75 -11.23 -5.81 2.65
C CYS A 75 -11.85 -4.75 3.58
N ILE A 76 -12.69 -3.85 3.05
CA ILE A 76 -13.42 -2.86 3.85
C ILE A 76 -14.36 -3.57 4.85
N ILE A 77 -15.11 -4.57 4.40
CA ILE A 77 -15.98 -5.35 5.28
C ILE A 77 -15.16 -6.00 6.40
N LEU A 78 -14.02 -6.61 6.06
CA LEU A 78 -13.11 -7.18 7.05
C LEU A 78 -12.56 -6.12 8.02
N ALA A 79 -12.24 -4.92 7.53
CA ALA A 79 -11.78 -3.82 8.37
C ALA A 79 -12.83 -3.41 9.42
N PHE A 80 -14.11 -3.31 9.02
CA PHE A 80 -15.19 -2.98 9.94
C PHE A 80 -15.48 -4.08 10.96
N LEU A 81 -15.31 -5.35 10.58
CA LEU A 81 -15.54 -6.48 11.46
C LEU A 81 -14.42 -6.69 12.48
N PHE A 82 -13.16 -6.51 12.06
CA PHE A 82 -11.99 -6.94 12.84
C PHE A 82 -11.11 -5.81 13.36
N VAL A 83 -11.15 -4.60 12.75
CA VAL A 83 -10.31 -3.48 13.19
C VAL A 83 -11.14 -2.49 14.01
N ASP A 84 -11.34 -1.28 13.53
CA ASP A 84 -12.09 -0.24 14.23
C ASP A 84 -12.86 0.62 13.21
N LYS A 85 -14.06 1.09 13.60
CA LYS A 85 -14.91 1.93 12.74
C LYS A 85 -14.20 3.20 12.25
N THR A 86 -13.37 3.82 13.11
CA THR A 86 -12.63 5.04 12.77
C THR A 86 -11.55 4.80 11.73
N PHE A 87 -10.91 3.64 11.75
CA PHE A 87 -9.92 3.23 10.75
C PHE A 87 -10.61 2.87 9.43
N GLY A 88 -11.71 2.13 9.49
CA GLY A 88 -12.47 1.73 8.31
C GLY A 88 -12.96 2.91 7.47
N THR A 89 -13.47 3.99 8.09
CA THR A 89 -13.96 5.16 7.36
C THR A 89 -12.88 5.90 6.56
N LYS A 90 -11.64 5.94 7.05
CA LYS A 90 -10.53 6.58 6.34
C LYS A 90 -10.09 5.77 5.11
N ILE A 91 -10.17 4.46 5.19
CA ILE A 91 -9.77 3.56 4.11
C ILE A 91 -10.78 3.55 2.98
N ILE A 92 -12.08 3.71 3.26
CA ILE A 92 -13.14 3.67 2.24
C ILE A 92 -12.82 4.59 1.05
N PHE A 93 -12.39 5.83 1.34
CA PHE A 93 -12.11 6.80 0.28
C PHE A 93 -11.01 6.32 -0.67
N ILE A 94 -9.91 5.79 -0.14
CA ILE A 94 -8.78 5.31 -0.96
C ILE A 94 -9.14 4.03 -1.69
N SER A 95 -9.86 3.12 -1.02
CA SER A 95 -10.30 1.85 -1.58
C SER A 95 -11.27 2.00 -2.77
N VAL A 96 -11.96 3.13 -2.85
CA VAL A 96 -12.81 3.48 -4.01
C VAL A 96 -12.03 4.31 -5.03
N LEU A 97 -11.17 5.21 -4.57
CA LEU A 97 -10.41 6.13 -5.43
C LEU A 97 -9.42 5.36 -6.33
N LEU A 98 -8.70 4.38 -5.80
CA LEU A 98 -7.73 3.61 -6.58
C LEU A 98 -8.38 2.87 -7.76
N PRO A 99 -9.44 2.06 -7.57
CA PRO A 99 -10.15 1.44 -8.71
C PRO A 99 -10.75 2.46 -9.68
N ALA A 100 -11.25 3.59 -9.18
CA ALA A 100 -11.77 4.64 -10.05
C ALA A 100 -10.69 5.24 -10.96
N LEU A 101 -9.48 5.47 -10.44
CA LEU A 101 -8.34 5.91 -11.24
C LEU A 101 -7.89 4.85 -12.25
N LEU A 102 -7.87 3.57 -11.84
CA LEU A 102 -7.57 2.47 -12.76
C LEU A 102 -8.60 2.40 -13.90
N PHE A 103 -9.88 2.56 -13.60
CA PHE A 103 -10.94 2.60 -14.59
C PHE A 103 -10.76 3.77 -15.59
N VAL A 104 -10.38 4.95 -15.10
CA VAL A 104 -10.06 6.09 -15.96
C VAL A 104 -8.87 5.76 -16.87
N PHE A 105 -7.83 5.12 -16.35
CA PHE A 105 -6.68 4.70 -17.16
C PHE A 105 -7.05 3.62 -18.18
N GLU A 106 -7.92 2.66 -17.84
CA GLU A 106 -8.42 1.63 -18.79
C GLU A 106 -9.14 2.27 -19.98
N ILE A 107 -9.87 3.37 -19.76
CA ILE A 107 -10.55 4.10 -20.83
C ILE A 107 -9.56 4.93 -21.67
N LEU A 108 -8.63 5.62 -21.02
CA LEU A 108 -7.69 6.53 -21.69
C LEU A 108 -6.58 5.79 -22.44
N PHE A 109 -6.15 4.64 -21.89
CA PHE A 109 -5.03 3.86 -22.40
C PHE A 109 -5.41 2.37 -22.46
N PRO A 110 -6.29 1.93 -23.36
CA PRO A 110 -6.87 0.59 -23.33
C PRO A 110 -5.85 -0.57 -23.49
N ASN A 111 -4.66 -0.30 -24.01
CA ASN A 111 -3.59 -1.28 -24.17
C ASN A 111 -2.24 -0.69 -23.74
N PRO A 112 -2.00 -0.54 -22.42
CA PRO A 112 -0.71 -0.07 -21.95
C PRO A 112 0.35 -1.14 -22.23
N GLY A 113 1.33 -0.81 -23.08
CA GLY A 113 2.53 -1.63 -23.24
C GLY A 113 3.50 -1.41 -22.07
N SER A 114 4.52 -2.27 -21.96
CA SER A 114 5.64 -2.10 -21.04
C SER A 114 6.31 -0.74 -21.29
N PRO A 115 6.46 0.15 -20.29
CA PRO A 115 7.02 1.49 -20.47
C PRO A 115 8.48 1.48 -20.93
N THR A 116 9.27 0.51 -20.47
CA THR A 116 10.70 0.44 -20.77
C THR A 116 11.04 -0.67 -21.79
N GLY A 117 10.11 -1.60 -22.05
CA GLY A 117 10.36 -2.80 -22.85
C GLY A 117 11.28 -3.81 -22.15
N ASN A 118 11.66 -3.57 -20.90
CA ASN A 118 12.51 -4.47 -20.12
C ASN A 118 11.88 -4.72 -18.75
N ILE A 119 11.52 -5.97 -18.49
CA ILE A 119 10.80 -6.37 -17.27
C ILE A 119 11.57 -6.02 -15.98
N ALA A 120 12.90 -6.09 -15.99
CA ALA A 120 13.70 -5.77 -14.82
C ALA A 120 13.65 -4.27 -14.49
N LEU A 121 13.69 -3.41 -15.50
CA LEU A 121 13.54 -1.95 -15.32
C LEU A 121 12.12 -1.59 -14.91
N ASP A 122 11.12 -2.26 -15.45
CA ASP A 122 9.72 -2.05 -15.08
C ASP A 122 9.46 -2.47 -13.63
N VAL A 123 10.07 -3.57 -13.16
CA VAL A 123 10.01 -3.99 -11.75
C VAL A 123 10.60 -2.92 -10.83
N VAL A 124 11.77 -2.39 -11.15
CA VAL A 124 12.41 -1.32 -10.37
C VAL A 124 11.54 -0.06 -10.38
N GLY A 125 11.07 0.35 -11.56
CA GLY A 125 10.17 1.51 -11.70
C GLY A 125 8.88 1.33 -10.88
N MET A 126 8.26 0.16 -10.97
CA MET A 126 7.08 -0.20 -10.18
C MET A 126 7.34 -0.05 -8.67
N ILE A 127 8.44 -0.64 -8.17
CA ILE A 127 8.80 -0.60 -6.74
C ILE A 127 8.92 0.85 -6.29
N VAL A 128 9.71 1.67 -6.98
CA VAL A 128 9.95 3.07 -6.59
C VAL A 128 8.64 3.87 -6.62
N VAL A 129 7.88 3.79 -7.70
CA VAL A 129 6.65 4.56 -7.88
C VAL A 129 5.59 4.17 -6.85
N ILE A 130 5.33 2.87 -6.69
CA ILE A 130 4.30 2.39 -5.76
C ILE A 130 4.70 2.67 -4.31
N CYS A 131 5.95 2.39 -3.91
CA CYS A 131 6.40 2.62 -2.54
C CYS A 131 6.40 4.11 -2.18
N TYR A 132 6.77 4.99 -3.11
CA TYR A 132 6.67 6.42 -2.89
C TYR A 132 5.21 6.86 -2.65
N GLY A 133 4.28 6.42 -3.50
CA GLY A 133 2.84 6.70 -3.31
C GLY A 133 2.30 6.15 -1.98
N GLN A 134 2.69 4.94 -1.60
CA GLN A 134 2.32 4.35 -0.31
C GLN A 134 2.90 5.13 0.87
N ALA A 135 4.17 5.54 0.80
CA ALA A 135 4.80 6.34 1.85
C ALA A 135 4.10 7.69 2.04
N VAL A 136 3.68 8.35 0.96
CA VAL A 136 2.85 9.57 1.03
C VAL A 136 1.53 9.30 1.77
N LEU A 137 0.85 8.18 1.50
CA LEU A 137 -0.39 7.81 2.19
C LEU A 137 -0.15 7.49 3.66
N PHE A 138 0.89 6.72 4.00
CA PHE A 138 1.22 6.39 5.38
C PHE A 138 1.59 7.65 6.19
N ASN A 139 2.30 8.60 5.58
CA ASN A 139 2.59 9.88 6.22
C ASN A 139 1.32 10.71 6.50
N ALA A 140 0.28 10.56 5.68
CA ALA A 140 -1.04 11.15 5.92
C ALA A 140 -1.90 10.33 6.92
N ASN A 141 -1.35 9.31 7.59
CA ASN A 141 -2.10 8.35 8.43
C ASN A 141 -3.27 7.70 7.67
N ALA A 142 -3.06 7.45 6.40
CA ALA A 142 -3.95 6.70 5.53
C ALA A 142 -3.26 5.39 5.12
N ALA A 143 -4.02 4.41 4.67
CA ALA A 143 -3.49 3.16 4.16
C ALA A 143 -3.98 2.96 2.73
N SER A 144 -3.26 2.20 1.91
CA SER A 144 -3.63 1.97 0.51
C SER A 144 -4.96 1.20 0.34
N GLY A 145 -5.53 0.73 1.43
CA GLY A 145 -6.85 0.11 1.47
C GLY A 145 -6.88 -1.37 1.11
N GLY A 146 -5.76 -1.98 0.84
CA GLY A 146 -5.68 -3.37 0.38
C GLY A 146 -5.23 -4.36 1.45
N LEU A 147 -4.14 -5.08 1.19
CA LEU A 147 -3.54 -6.03 2.12
C LEU A 147 -3.07 -5.37 3.43
N ASP A 148 -2.89 -4.06 3.46
CA ASP A 148 -2.62 -3.29 4.67
C ASP A 148 -3.67 -3.52 5.76
N ILE A 149 -4.94 -3.79 5.36
CA ILE A 149 -6.01 -4.14 6.29
C ILE A 149 -5.75 -5.52 6.90
N ILE A 150 -5.36 -6.49 6.09
CA ILE A 150 -5.03 -7.83 6.55
C ILE A 150 -3.81 -7.77 7.46
N ALA A 151 -2.78 -7.00 7.08
CA ALA A 151 -1.62 -6.77 7.92
C ALA A 151 -1.99 -6.12 9.26
N LYS A 152 -2.93 -5.18 9.26
CA LYS A 152 -3.43 -4.53 10.48
C LYS A 152 -4.20 -5.50 11.37
N ILE A 153 -5.00 -6.40 10.79
CA ILE A 153 -5.68 -7.47 11.52
C ILE A 153 -4.63 -8.40 12.16
N MET A 154 -3.61 -8.83 11.41
CA MET A 154 -2.52 -9.65 11.93
C MET A 154 -1.76 -8.93 13.06
N ASN A 155 -1.45 -7.65 12.90
CA ASN A 155 -0.82 -6.84 13.95
C ASN A 155 -1.68 -6.79 15.22
N LYS A 156 -3.01 -6.63 15.10
CA LYS A 156 -3.93 -6.55 16.23
C LYS A 156 -4.08 -7.86 16.97
N TYR A 157 -4.21 -8.98 16.26
CA TYR A 157 -4.54 -10.29 16.85
C TYR A 157 -3.32 -11.18 17.12
N LEU A 158 -2.30 -11.09 16.26
CA LEU A 158 -1.07 -11.89 16.38
C LEU A 158 0.07 -11.12 17.05
N HIS A 159 -0.15 -9.81 17.37
CA HIS A 159 0.85 -8.92 17.98
C HIS A 159 2.17 -8.85 17.19
N MET A 160 2.11 -9.06 15.89
CA MET A 160 3.25 -8.99 14.97
C MET A 160 3.51 -7.55 14.55
N ASP A 161 4.77 -7.21 14.25
CA ASP A 161 5.12 -5.93 13.65
C ASP A 161 4.36 -5.74 12.33
N LEU A 162 3.94 -4.51 12.05
CA LEU A 162 3.15 -4.20 10.85
C LEU A 162 3.91 -4.56 9.56
N GLY A 163 5.20 -4.24 9.49
CA GLY A 163 6.04 -4.57 8.33
C GLY A 163 6.12 -6.07 8.08
N LYS A 164 6.34 -6.88 9.13
CA LYS A 164 6.32 -8.34 9.01
C LYS A 164 4.98 -8.87 8.53
N SER A 165 3.89 -8.30 9.02
CA SER A 165 2.53 -8.67 8.63
C SER A 165 2.26 -8.36 7.15
N ILE A 166 2.74 -7.20 6.65
CA ILE A 166 2.66 -6.81 5.23
C ILE A 166 3.44 -7.80 4.35
N ILE A 167 4.67 -8.15 4.74
CA ILE A 167 5.49 -9.12 3.99
C ILE A 167 4.80 -10.48 3.92
N ILE A 168 4.29 -11.00 5.04
CA ILE A 168 3.61 -12.29 5.07
C ILE A 168 2.35 -12.28 4.21
N ALA A 169 1.48 -11.29 4.36
CA ALA A 169 0.28 -11.16 3.54
C ALA A 169 0.64 -11.01 2.05
N GLY A 170 1.70 -10.26 1.75
CA GLY A 170 2.21 -10.08 0.39
C GLY A 170 2.77 -11.39 -0.21
N MET A 171 3.51 -12.17 0.56
CA MET A 171 4.03 -13.47 0.11
C MET A 171 2.92 -14.48 -0.19
N VAL A 172 1.82 -14.49 0.59
CA VAL A 172 0.65 -15.31 0.30
C VAL A 172 0.03 -14.91 -1.06
N THR A 173 -0.06 -13.61 -1.32
CA THR A 173 -0.55 -13.11 -2.61
C THR A 173 0.35 -13.54 -3.76
N VAL A 174 1.67 -13.42 -3.60
CA VAL A 174 2.63 -13.85 -4.62
C VAL A 174 2.58 -15.36 -4.83
N ALA A 175 2.48 -16.15 -3.76
CA ALA A 175 2.33 -17.60 -3.87
C ALA A 175 1.06 -18.00 -4.67
N SER A 176 -0.02 -17.22 -4.54
CA SER A 176 -1.24 -17.44 -5.33
C SER A 176 -1.05 -17.24 -6.83
N SER A 177 -0.04 -16.48 -7.26
CA SER A 177 0.26 -16.26 -8.67
C SER A 177 0.75 -17.52 -9.39
N TYR A 178 1.23 -18.52 -8.65
CA TYR A 178 1.63 -19.83 -9.22
C TYR A 178 0.48 -20.54 -9.96
N PHE A 179 -0.78 -20.24 -9.58
CA PHE A 179 -1.94 -20.83 -10.25
C PHE A 179 -2.29 -20.16 -11.59
N ALA A 180 -1.80 -18.94 -11.81
CA ALA A 180 -2.12 -18.13 -13.00
C ALA A 180 -0.94 -17.95 -13.96
N TYR A 181 0.27 -17.98 -13.42
CA TYR A 181 1.49 -17.63 -14.13
C TYR A 181 2.60 -18.66 -13.90
N ASP A 182 3.66 -18.53 -14.68
CA ASP A 182 4.85 -19.38 -14.61
C ASP A 182 5.70 -19.09 -13.36
N LEU A 183 6.62 -19.99 -13.06
CA LEU A 183 7.52 -19.89 -11.91
C LEU A 183 8.40 -18.62 -11.96
N GLN A 184 8.75 -18.13 -13.16
CA GLN A 184 9.53 -16.93 -13.33
C GLN A 184 8.78 -15.71 -12.78
N THR A 185 7.48 -15.58 -13.09
CA THR A 185 6.61 -14.50 -12.56
C THR A 185 6.49 -14.56 -11.05
N VAL A 186 6.37 -15.77 -10.48
CA VAL A 186 6.33 -15.96 -9.01
C VAL A 186 7.63 -15.50 -8.36
N ILE A 187 8.78 -15.86 -8.91
CA ILE A 187 10.09 -15.44 -8.37
C ILE A 187 10.25 -13.92 -8.45
N ILE A 188 9.93 -13.31 -9.61
CA ILE A 188 9.96 -11.86 -9.78
C ILE A 188 9.02 -11.18 -8.78
N GLY A 189 7.81 -11.73 -8.59
CA GLY A 189 6.84 -11.25 -7.62
C GLY A 189 7.34 -11.31 -6.18
N ALA A 190 7.98 -12.41 -5.79
CA ALA A 190 8.56 -12.57 -4.46
C ALA A 190 9.69 -11.57 -4.21
N LEU A 191 10.60 -11.43 -5.15
CA LEU A 191 11.70 -10.46 -5.07
C LEU A 191 11.16 -9.03 -5.04
N SER A 192 10.23 -8.69 -5.92
CA SER A 192 9.64 -7.35 -5.94
C SER A 192 8.90 -7.03 -4.63
N THR A 193 8.19 -7.98 -4.04
CA THR A 193 7.51 -7.81 -2.75
C THR A 193 8.49 -7.58 -1.62
N TYR A 194 9.59 -8.35 -1.57
CA TYR A 194 10.63 -8.18 -0.57
C TYR A 194 11.31 -6.81 -0.68
N PHE A 195 11.76 -6.43 -1.88
CA PHE A 195 12.39 -5.13 -2.11
C PHE A 195 11.41 -3.97 -1.91
N SER A 196 10.14 -4.12 -2.27
CA SER A 196 9.12 -3.11 -1.99
C SER A 196 8.99 -2.84 -0.49
N GLY A 197 9.03 -3.87 0.35
CA GLY A 197 9.02 -3.70 1.80
C GLY A 197 10.20 -2.86 2.30
N LEU A 198 11.41 -3.15 1.83
CA LEU A 198 12.62 -2.41 2.21
C LEU A 198 12.57 -0.95 1.75
N VAL A 199 12.18 -0.71 0.50
CA VAL A 199 12.09 0.63 -0.08
C VAL A 199 10.98 1.44 0.58
N LEU A 200 9.87 0.80 0.92
CA LEU A 200 8.76 1.44 1.62
C LEU A 200 9.17 1.89 3.02
N ASP A 201 9.84 1.02 3.80
CA ASP A 201 10.35 1.37 5.13
C ASP A 201 11.33 2.55 5.06
N TYR A 202 12.22 2.56 4.05
CA TYR A 202 13.13 3.67 3.82
C TYR A 202 12.38 4.99 3.56
N PHE A 203 11.38 5.00 2.67
CA PHE A 203 10.58 6.20 2.40
C PHE A 203 9.75 6.65 3.60
N ILE A 204 9.19 5.72 4.38
CA ILE A 204 8.44 6.06 5.60
C ILE A 204 9.35 6.73 6.64
N ASP A 205 10.54 6.18 6.85
CA ASP A 205 11.51 6.75 7.80
C ASP A 205 11.97 8.14 7.37
N GLU A 206 12.21 8.37 6.07
CA GLU A 206 12.57 9.67 5.50
C GLU A 206 11.45 10.71 5.71
N PHE A 207 10.19 10.36 5.41
CA PHE A 207 9.06 11.26 5.60
C PHE A 207 8.72 11.50 7.07
N THR A 208 8.99 10.55 7.95
CA THR A 208 8.63 10.65 9.37
C THR A 208 9.67 11.42 10.19
N GLY A 209 10.88 11.57 9.65
CA GLY A 209 11.97 12.32 10.30
C GLY A 209 12.30 11.81 11.71
N LYS A 210 12.19 10.49 11.97
CA LYS A 210 12.48 9.90 13.26
C LYS A 210 13.98 9.96 13.53
N ILE A 211 14.37 10.78 14.49
CA ILE A 211 15.73 10.79 15.00
C ILE A 211 15.85 9.69 16.07
N ARG A 212 16.71 8.71 15.83
CA ARG A 212 17.10 7.75 16.87
C ARG A 212 18.15 8.42 17.75
N VAL A 213 17.77 8.77 18.97
CA VAL A 213 18.71 9.26 19.97
C VAL A 213 19.19 8.05 20.78
N CYS A 214 20.45 7.67 20.61
CA CYS A 214 21.08 6.71 21.50
C CYS A 214 21.69 7.47 22.69
N VAL A 215 21.07 7.31 23.85
CA VAL A 215 21.60 7.85 25.10
C VAL A 215 22.38 6.74 25.80
N ILE A 216 23.70 6.94 25.92
CA ILE A 216 24.58 6.09 26.74
C ILE A 216 24.73 6.81 28.09
N SER A 217 24.16 6.24 29.15
CA SER A 217 24.22 6.80 30.50
C SER A 217 24.66 5.73 31.48
N GLU A 218 25.50 6.09 32.43
CA GLU A 218 25.86 5.21 33.55
C GLU A 218 24.66 4.96 34.50
N HIS A 219 23.63 5.82 34.44
CA HIS A 219 22.43 5.74 35.28
C HIS A 219 21.17 5.50 34.42
N ASN A 220 21.11 4.38 33.73
CA ASN A 220 20.01 4.02 32.80
C ASN A 220 18.63 3.95 33.47
N ASP A 221 18.55 3.62 34.74
CA ASP A 221 17.27 3.45 35.47
C ASP A 221 16.63 4.80 35.84
N ASP A 222 17.41 5.83 36.08
CA ASP A 222 16.90 7.17 36.30
C ASP A 222 16.37 7.81 35.02
N PHE A 223 17.01 7.54 33.87
CA PHE A 223 16.57 8.04 32.56
C PHE A 223 15.20 7.47 32.15
N LYS A 224 14.94 6.18 32.41
CA LYS A 224 13.64 5.54 32.16
C LYS A 224 12.47 6.13 32.96
N ARG A 225 12.74 6.87 33.99
CA ARG A 225 11.72 7.56 34.83
C ARG A 225 11.27 8.90 34.25
N TYR A 226 12.05 9.49 33.34
CA TYR A 226 11.80 10.81 32.75
C TYR A 226 11.33 10.77 31.29
N VAL A 227 11.37 9.62 30.61
CA VAL A 227 10.88 9.35 29.26
C VAL A 227 9.61 8.54 29.29
#